data_60dcdff65147c1287bb8c39266aefe71
#
_entry.id   60dcdff65147c1287bb8c39266aefe71
#
_cell.length_a   1.000
_cell.length_b   1.000
_cell.length_c   1.000
_cell.angle_alpha   90.00
_cell.angle_beta   90.00
_cell.angle_gamma   90.00
#
_symmetry.space_group_name_H-M   'P 1'
#
loop_
_entity.id
_entity.type
_entity.pdbx_description
1 polymer ?
#
loop_
_entity_poly.entity_id
_entity_poly.type
_entity_poly.pdbx_seq_one_letter_code
_entity_poly.pdbx_strand_id
1 'polypeptide(L)'
;SYDVSFFLQAAEIKRQQLGCSRLVVAMLPPEDIHNQPGVAADVNEIVDGHARGFRMAHILVQMTDLMPDVDVLHLKSHKIDPDALKLYGSEVVIYPDDGIPHHSEYYQLVNKNPEMMQGFEASLEAHRYIKKWLDQIAKGRKVITLTLRQYKVDKERNNDMDAWVQFLEGLDSEEYTVV
;
A
#
# COMPACT_ATOMS: atom_id res chain seq x y z
N SER A 1 -0.97 4.12 4.76
CA SER A 1 0.00 3.37 5.57
C SER A 1 0.55 2.22 4.73
N TYR A 2 1.83 1.90 4.86
CA TYR A 2 2.45 0.74 4.20
C TYR A 2 1.87 -0.60 4.70
N ASP A 3 1.18 -0.58 5.82
CA ASP A 3 0.49 -1.75 6.39
C ASP A 3 -0.59 -2.30 5.45
N VAL A 4 -1.08 -1.49 4.50
CA VAL A 4 -2.03 -1.95 3.47
C VAL A 4 -1.44 -3.06 2.61
N SER A 5 -0.16 -3.04 2.31
CA SER A 5 0.48 -4.12 1.54
C SER A 5 0.41 -5.46 2.28
N PHE A 6 0.66 -5.46 3.59
CA PHE A 6 0.53 -6.67 4.42
C PHE A 6 -0.92 -7.09 4.58
N PHE A 7 -1.84 -6.14 4.72
CA PHE A 7 -3.27 -6.44 4.74
C PHE A 7 -3.73 -7.13 3.45
N LEU A 8 -3.33 -6.60 2.29
CA LEU A 8 -3.66 -7.18 0.99
C LEU A 8 -3.09 -8.60 0.85
N GLN A 9 -1.83 -8.82 1.24
CA GLN A 9 -1.22 -10.14 1.23
C GLN A 9 -1.93 -11.11 2.18
N ALA A 10 -2.27 -10.65 3.39
CA ALA A 10 -3.01 -11.47 4.35
C ALA A 10 -4.41 -11.84 3.83
N ALA A 11 -5.11 -10.90 3.21
CA ALA A 11 -6.41 -11.13 2.59
C ALA A 11 -6.31 -12.14 1.43
N GLU A 12 -5.28 -12.05 0.61
CA GLU A 12 -5.03 -13.00 -0.47
C GLU A 12 -4.73 -14.42 0.06
N ILE A 13 -3.89 -14.54 1.08
CA ILE A 13 -3.62 -15.82 1.74
C ILE A 13 -4.94 -16.41 2.28
N LYS A 14 -5.78 -15.58 2.93
CA LYS A 14 -7.09 -16.03 3.41
C LYS A 14 -8.00 -16.45 2.29
N ARG A 15 -8.05 -15.71 1.19
CA ARG A 15 -8.80 -16.08 -0.01
C ARG A 15 -8.43 -17.49 -0.49
N GLN A 16 -7.13 -17.77 -0.60
CA GLN A 16 -6.63 -19.08 -1.03
C GLN A 16 -6.97 -20.18 -0.02
N GLN A 17 -6.77 -19.95 1.28
CA GLN A 17 -7.07 -20.92 2.35
C GLN A 17 -8.55 -21.29 2.39
N LEU A 18 -9.44 -20.35 2.08
CA LEU A 18 -10.89 -20.55 2.07
C LEU A 18 -11.41 -21.04 0.70
N GLY A 19 -10.54 -21.17 -0.30
CA GLY A 19 -10.94 -21.58 -1.64
C GLY A 19 -11.82 -20.56 -2.39
N CYS A 20 -11.79 -19.28 -1.96
CA CYS A 20 -12.54 -18.23 -2.62
C CYS A 20 -11.94 -17.90 -3.99
N SER A 21 -12.79 -17.72 -5.00
CA SER A 21 -12.36 -17.46 -6.38
C SER A 21 -11.89 -16.02 -6.61
N ARG A 22 -12.36 -15.04 -5.81
CA ARG A 22 -12.07 -13.61 -5.99
C ARG A 22 -11.77 -12.94 -4.66
N LEU A 23 -10.95 -11.90 -4.72
CA LEU A 23 -10.73 -10.96 -3.62
C LEU A 23 -11.34 -9.60 -3.98
N VAL A 24 -12.16 -9.07 -3.09
CA VAL A 24 -12.77 -7.74 -3.23
C VAL A 24 -12.32 -6.87 -2.05
N VAL A 25 -11.66 -5.77 -2.34
CA VAL A 25 -11.21 -4.83 -1.31
C VAL A 25 -12.23 -3.71 -1.15
N ALA A 26 -12.88 -3.66 0.01
CA ALA A 26 -13.84 -2.62 0.34
C ALA A 26 -13.11 -1.38 0.90
N MET A 27 -13.18 -0.27 0.19
CA MET A 27 -12.62 1.02 0.61
C MET A 27 -13.67 1.84 1.35
N LEU A 28 -13.43 2.08 2.64
CA LEU A 28 -14.30 2.88 3.50
C LEU A 28 -14.04 4.39 3.32
N PRO A 29 -15.05 5.25 3.49
CA PRO A 29 -14.85 6.69 3.42
C PRO A 29 -13.83 7.19 4.45
N PRO A 30 -12.97 8.16 4.11
CA PRO A 30 -11.95 8.66 5.01
C PRO A 30 -12.50 9.49 6.18
N GLU A 31 -13.73 9.98 6.08
CA GLU A 31 -14.31 10.99 6.98
C GLU A 31 -14.61 10.46 8.38
N ASP A 32 -14.92 9.18 8.53
CA ASP A 32 -15.30 8.60 9.82
C ASP A 32 -14.11 7.95 10.59
N ILE A 33 -12.91 8.05 10.07
CA ILE A 33 -11.70 7.54 10.75
C ILE A 33 -11.31 8.41 11.95
N HIS A 34 -11.86 9.64 12.03
CA HIS A 34 -11.54 10.60 13.10
C HIS A 34 -11.90 10.14 14.52
N ASN A 35 -12.80 9.19 14.66
CA ASN A 35 -13.31 8.73 15.96
C ASN A 35 -12.83 7.33 16.37
N GLN A 36 -11.83 6.77 15.71
CA GLN A 36 -11.32 5.45 16.10
C GLN A 36 -10.52 5.55 17.40
N PRO A 37 -10.84 4.72 18.42
CA PRO A 37 -10.05 4.63 19.63
C PRO A 37 -8.61 4.22 19.29
N GLY A 38 -7.62 4.97 19.82
CA GLY A 38 -6.20 4.65 19.65
C GLY A 38 -5.47 5.43 18.57
N VAL A 39 -6.15 6.28 17.77
CA VAL A 39 -5.46 7.24 16.91
C VAL A 39 -5.11 8.47 17.74
N ALA A 40 -3.83 8.73 17.91
CA ALA A 40 -3.36 9.89 18.68
C ALA A 40 -3.88 11.21 18.05
N ALA A 41 -4.34 12.13 18.88
CA ALA A 41 -4.94 13.39 18.44
C ALA A 41 -3.99 14.25 17.58
N ASP A 42 -2.70 14.19 17.86
CA ASP A 42 -1.63 14.86 17.12
C ASP A 42 -1.49 14.36 15.68
N VAL A 43 -1.72 13.07 15.44
CA VAL A 43 -1.75 12.50 14.08
C VAL A 43 -2.93 13.03 13.28
N ASN A 44 -4.08 13.27 13.93
CA ASN A 44 -5.26 13.84 13.30
C ASN A 44 -5.07 15.32 12.93
N GLU A 45 -4.30 16.08 13.69
CA GLU A 45 -3.96 17.49 13.40
C GLU A 45 -3.07 17.63 12.17
N ILE A 46 -2.20 16.66 11.93
CA ILE A 46 -1.19 16.71 10.85
C ILE A 46 -1.69 16.11 9.54
N VAL A 47 -2.63 15.16 9.63
CA VAL A 47 -3.20 14.48 8.46
C VAL A 47 -4.69 14.77 8.40
N ASP A 48 -5.04 15.90 7.82
CA ASP A 48 -6.43 16.31 7.62
C ASP A 48 -7.22 15.38 6.67
N GLY A 49 -8.53 15.59 6.57
CA GLY A 49 -9.42 14.78 5.72
C GLY A 49 -9.03 14.84 4.25
N HIS A 50 -8.51 15.98 3.76
CA HIS A 50 -8.07 16.13 2.37
C HIS A 50 -6.84 15.28 2.08
N ALA A 51 -5.82 15.34 2.95
CA ALA A 51 -4.63 14.51 2.83
C ALA A 51 -4.95 13.01 2.92
N ARG A 52 -5.94 12.62 3.73
CA ARG A 52 -6.43 11.24 3.81
C ARG A 52 -7.14 10.81 2.54
N GLY A 53 -8.02 11.65 2.01
CA GLY A 53 -8.70 11.41 0.73
C GLY A 53 -7.71 11.27 -0.42
N PHE A 54 -6.71 12.14 -0.49
CA PHE A 54 -5.64 12.06 -1.48
C PHE A 54 -4.87 10.73 -1.38
N ARG A 55 -4.46 10.32 -0.17
CA ARG A 55 -3.77 9.03 0.04
C ARG A 55 -4.64 7.85 -0.34
N MET A 56 -5.92 7.88 -0.01
CA MET A 56 -6.86 6.84 -0.41
C MET A 56 -6.87 6.69 -1.94
N ALA A 57 -7.14 7.78 -2.66
CA ALA A 57 -7.31 7.76 -4.11
C ALA A 57 -6.01 7.47 -4.87
N HIS A 58 -4.88 8.03 -4.43
CA HIS A 58 -3.63 8.03 -5.19
C HIS A 58 -2.57 7.06 -4.68
N ILE A 59 -2.79 6.42 -3.54
CA ILE A 59 -1.85 5.43 -2.99
C ILE A 59 -2.58 4.12 -2.74
N LEU A 60 -3.59 4.09 -1.86
CA LEU A 60 -4.16 2.85 -1.39
C LEU A 60 -4.93 2.10 -2.48
N VAL A 61 -5.76 2.82 -3.25
CA VAL A 61 -6.49 2.22 -4.39
C VAL A 61 -5.50 1.69 -5.42
N GLN A 62 -4.48 2.46 -5.77
CA GLN A 62 -3.49 2.03 -6.75
C GLN A 62 -2.61 0.88 -6.27
N MET A 63 -2.42 0.71 -4.96
CA MET A 63 -1.76 -0.49 -4.44
C MET A 63 -2.59 -1.76 -4.68
N THR A 64 -3.91 -1.67 -4.66
CA THR A 64 -4.76 -2.81 -5.01
C THR A 64 -4.66 -3.20 -6.47
N ASP A 65 -4.45 -2.23 -7.36
CA ASP A 65 -4.26 -2.47 -8.80
C ASP A 65 -2.94 -3.19 -9.13
N LEU A 66 -2.02 -3.24 -8.17
CA LEU A 66 -0.78 -4.04 -8.31
C LEU A 66 -0.98 -5.53 -7.99
N MET A 67 -2.13 -5.90 -7.45
CA MET A 67 -2.47 -7.29 -7.18
C MET A 67 -3.32 -7.84 -8.32
N PRO A 68 -2.91 -8.95 -8.96
CA PRO A 68 -3.73 -9.61 -9.97
C PRO A 68 -5.08 -10.04 -9.38
N ASP A 69 -6.14 -9.92 -10.17
CA ASP A 69 -7.47 -10.43 -9.87
C ASP A 69 -8.14 -9.86 -8.59
N VAL A 70 -7.78 -8.64 -8.20
CA VAL A 70 -8.40 -7.92 -7.09
C VAL A 70 -9.38 -6.87 -7.63
N ASP A 71 -10.62 -6.92 -7.14
CA ASP A 71 -11.61 -5.88 -7.38
C ASP A 71 -11.63 -4.87 -6.23
N VAL A 72 -11.94 -3.62 -6.53
CA VAL A 72 -12.10 -2.57 -5.52
C VAL A 72 -13.54 -2.11 -5.45
N LEU A 73 -14.11 -2.15 -4.26
CA LEU A 73 -15.44 -1.63 -3.97
C LEU A 73 -15.33 -0.34 -3.15
N HIS A 74 -15.74 0.78 -3.73
CA HIS A 74 -15.83 2.04 -3.00
C HIS A 74 -17.17 2.13 -2.26
N LEU A 75 -17.10 2.12 -0.93
CA LEU A 75 -18.28 2.26 -0.08
C LEU A 75 -18.54 3.74 0.24
N LYS A 76 -19.83 4.10 0.26
CA LYS A 76 -20.29 5.44 0.67
C LYS A 76 -20.54 5.55 2.17
N SER A 77 -20.51 4.45 2.88
CA SER A 77 -20.71 4.40 4.33
C SER A 77 -19.84 3.31 4.96
N HIS A 78 -19.64 3.37 6.28
CA HIS A 78 -18.93 2.33 7.03
C HIS A 78 -19.72 1.04 7.20
N LYS A 79 -20.99 1.03 6.83
CA LYS A 79 -21.79 -0.18 6.86
C LYS A 79 -21.70 -0.85 5.51
N ILE A 80 -21.16 -2.05 5.51
CA ILE A 80 -21.22 -2.92 4.34
C ILE A 80 -22.68 -3.30 4.16
N ASP A 81 -23.25 -2.90 3.04
CA ASP A 81 -24.58 -3.34 2.65
C ASP A 81 -24.50 -4.79 2.14
N PRO A 82 -25.12 -5.76 2.85
CA PRO A 82 -25.11 -7.16 2.42
C PRO A 82 -25.68 -7.36 1.00
N ASP A 83 -26.62 -6.49 0.57
CA ASP A 83 -27.19 -6.57 -0.76
C ASP A 83 -26.21 -6.12 -1.85
N ALA A 84 -25.33 -5.15 -1.54
CA ALA A 84 -24.26 -4.79 -2.44
C ALA A 84 -23.25 -5.93 -2.65
N LEU A 85 -23.05 -6.76 -1.64
CA LEU A 85 -22.15 -7.92 -1.73
C LEU A 85 -22.72 -9.05 -2.57
N LYS A 86 -24.05 -9.18 -2.71
CA LYS A 86 -24.69 -10.19 -3.55
C LYS A 86 -24.32 -10.06 -5.04
N LEU A 87 -23.87 -8.89 -5.46
CA LEU A 87 -23.33 -8.68 -6.82
C LEU A 87 -22.08 -9.53 -7.10
N TYR A 88 -21.36 -9.94 -6.06
CA TYR A 88 -20.14 -10.73 -6.18
C TYR A 88 -20.35 -12.24 -6.02
N GLY A 89 -21.57 -12.69 -5.76
CA GLY A 89 -21.90 -14.11 -5.66
C GLY A 89 -22.79 -14.46 -4.46
N SER A 90 -23.16 -15.75 -4.37
CA SER A 90 -24.03 -16.26 -3.31
C SER A 90 -23.31 -16.49 -1.98
N GLU A 91 -22.01 -16.70 -2.02
CA GLU A 91 -21.18 -16.91 -0.83
C GLU A 91 -20.12 -15.81 -0.74
N VAL A 92 -20.24 -14.97 0.27
CA VAL A 92 -19.28 -13.89 0.56
C VAL A 92 -18.70 -14.11 1.95
N VAL A 93 -17.39 -14.22 2.02
CA VAL A 93 -16.66 -14.24 3.29
C VAL A 93 -16.08 -12.86 3.53
N ILE A 94 -16.38 -12.27 4.68
CA ILE A 94 -15.83 -10.98 5.10
C ILE A 94 -14.57 -11.24 5.92
N TYR A 95 -13.50 -10.54 5.57
CA TYR A 95 -12.24 -10.58 6.30
C TYR A 95 -11.72 -9.14 6.51
N PRO A 96 -11.32 -8.79 7.70
CA PRO A 96 -11.49 -9.53 8.97
C PRO A 96 -12.96 -9.56 9.43
N ASP A 97 -13.36 -10.63 10.09
CA ASP A 97 -14.75 -10.85 10.53
C ASP A 97 -15.12 -10.12 11.83
N ASP A 98 -14.16 -9.82 12.69
CA ASP A 98 -14.33 -9.29 14.03
C ASP A 98 -13.67 -7.91 14.25
N GLY A 99 -13.42 -7.17 13.19
CA GLY A 99 -12.78 -5.85 13.23
C GLY A 99 -11.43 -5.80 12.54
N ILE A 100 -10.71 -4.69 12.70
CA ILE A 100 -9.37 -4.54 12.10
C ILE A 100 -8.35 -5.25 12.98
N PRO A 101 -7.75 -6.37 12.53
CA PRO A 101 -6.74 -7.08 13.30
C PRO A 101 -5.54 -6.18 13.59
N HIS A 102 -4.87 -6.48 14.69
CA HIS A 102 -3.61 -5.80 15.00
C HIS A 102 -2.56 -6.11 13.92
N HIS A 103 -1.71 -5.14 13.60
CA HIS A 103 -0.66 -5.29 12.58
C HIS A 103 0.13 -6.59 12.69
N SER A 104 0.44 -7.02 13.91
CA SER A 104 1.17 -8.26 14.16
C SER A 104 0.50 -9.51 13.60
N GLU A 105 -0.83 -9.53 13.49
CA GLU A 105 -1.58 -10.68 12.96
C GLU A 105 -1.38 -10.83 11.46
N TYR A 106 -1.37 -9.72 10.73
CA TYR A 106 -1.06 -9.73 9.30
C TYR A 106 0.35 -10.20 9.04
N TYR A 107 1.32 -9.67 9.79
CA TYR A 107 2.72 -10.09 9.67
C TYR A 107 2.89 -11.58 9.98
N GLN A 108 2.22 -12.08 11.02
CA GLN A 108 2.29 -13.51 11.36
C GLN A 108 1.68 -14.39 10.28
N LEU A 109 0.53 -13.99 9.71
CA LEU A 109 -0.12 -14.75 8.65
C LEU A 109 0.76 -14.82 7.39
N VAL A 110 1.31 -13.69 6.97
CA VAL A 110 2.22 -13.59 5.82
C VAL A 110 3.49 -14.41 6.06
N ASN A 111 4.13 -14.24 7.22
CA ASN A 111 5.39 -14.95 7.53
C ASN A 111 5.22 -16.47 7.66
N LYS A 112 4.02 -16.94 8.02
CA LYS A 112 3.71 -18.37 8.11
C LYS A 112 3.38 -19.03 6.77
N ASN A 113 3.04 -18.22 5.75
CA ASN A 113 2.58 -18.71 4.46
C ASN A 113 3.28 -17.98 3.30
N PRO A 114 4.62 -17.93 3.27
CA PRO A 114 5.35 -17.18 2.24
C PRO A 114 5.10 -17.72 0.83
N GLU A 115 4.79 -19.01 0.70
CA GLU A 115 4.48 -19.66 -0.57
C GLU A 115 3.13 -19.26 -1.16
N MET A 116 2.23 -18.72 -0.33
CA MET A 116 0.91 -18.22 -0.74
C MET A 116 0.91 -16.72 -1.07
N MET A 117 2.04 -16.05 -0.87
CA MET A 117 2.14 -14.65 -1.20
C MET A 117 2.05 -14.43 -2.71
N GLN A 118 1.18 -13.52 -3.11
CA GLN A 118 1.10 -13.06 -4.48
C GLN A 118 1.97 -11.81 -4.63
N GLY A 119 2.85 -11.78 -5.63
CA GLY A 119 3.66 -10.60 -5.91
C GLY A 119 2.80 -9.39 -6.32
N PHE A 120 3.24 -8.19 -5.95
CA PHE A 120 2.74 -6.98 -6.56
C PHE A 120 3.37 -6.84 -7.93
N GLU A 121 2.56 -6.68 -8.96
CA GLU A 121 3.01 -6.56 -10.34
C GLU A 121 2.54 -5.25 -10.96
N ALA A 122 3.47 -4.49 -11.50
CA ALA A 122 3.12 -3.32 -12.29
C ALA A 122 2.62 -3.74 -13.68
N SER A 123 1.70 -2.96 -14.25
CA SER A 123 1.22 -3.21 -15.60
C SER A 123 2.34 -3.16 -16.64
N LEU A 124 2.18 -3.85 -17.76
CA LEU A 124 3.13 -3.78 -18.87
C LEU A 124 3.33 -2.35 -19.40
N GLU A 125 2.29 -1.53 -19.32
CA GLU A 125 2.37 -0.11 -19.71
C GLU A 125 3.25 0.67 -18.72
N ALA A 126 3.09 0.46 -17.41
CA ALA A 126 3.93 1.05 -16.38
C ALA A 126 5.40 0.63 -16.55
N HIS A 127 5.65 -0.65 -16.83
CA HIS A 127 7.00 -1.14 -17.12
C HIS A 127 7.62 -0.45 -18.35
N ARG A 128 6.85 -0.31 -19.44
CA ARG A 128 7.34 0.38 -20.66
C ARG A 128 7.62 1.86 -20.40
N TYR A 129 6.73 2.52 -19.64
CA TYR A 129 6.90 3.93 -19.31
C TYR A 129 8.17 4.14 -18.47
N ILE A 130 8.33 3.39 -17.38
CA ILE A 130 9.50 3.50 -16.50
C ILE A 130 10.79 3.14 -17.24
N LYS A 131 10.78 2.09 -18.06
CA LYS A 131 11.95 1.74 -18.87
C LYS A 131 12.36 2.89 -19.79
N LYS A 132 11.41 3.46 -20.54
CA LYS A 132 11.67 4.60 -21.43
C LYS A 132 12.21 5.81 -20.66
N TRP A 133 11.63 6.11 -19.51
CA TRP A 133 12.07 7.20 -18.66
C TRP A 133 13.49 6.97 -18.12
N LEU A 134 13.76 5.76 -17.60
CA LEU A 134 15.10 5.40 -17.12
C LEU A 134 16.15 5.45 -18.24
N ASP A 135 15.84 4.96 -19.43
CA ASP A 135 16.76 5.03 -20.59
C ASP A 135 17.14 6.49 -20.92
N GLN A 136 16.17 7.42 -20.78
CA GLN A 136 16.41 8.86 -21.03
C GLN A 136 17.32 9.52 -20.00
N ILE A 137 17.12 9.21 -18.71
CA ILE A 137 17.87 9.87 -17.62
C ILE A 137 19.21 9.20 -17.33
N ALA A 138 19.24 7.88 -17.39
CA ALA A 138 20.45 7.12 -17.10
C ALA A 138 21.50 7.20 -18.21
N LYS A 139 21.08 7.26 -19.47
CA LYS A 139 21.97 7.34 -20.65
C LYS A 139 23.07 6.26 -20.62
N GLY A 140 22.69 5.04 -20.25
CA GLY A 140 23.59 3.90 -20.13
C GLY A 140 24.30 3.73 -18.78
N ARG A 141 24.15 4.70 -17.85
CA ARG A 141 24.70 4.59 -16.49
C ARG A 141 23.86 3.64 -15.61
N LYS A 142 24.47 3.16 -14.55
CA LYS A 142 23.77 2.36 -13.53
C LYS A 142 22.80 3.24 -12.75
N VAL A 143 21.60 2.74 -12.50
CA VAL A 143 20.57 3.47 -11.77
C VAL A 143 20.55 3.06 -10.31
N ILE A 144 20.61 4.05 -9.43
CA ILE A 144 20.37 3.88 -7.98
C ILE A 144 19.05 4.57 -7.66
N THR A 145 18.09 3.81 -7.17
CA THR A 145 16.84 4.37 -6.65
C THR A 145 16.99 4.68 -5.17
N LEU A 146 16.72 5.94 -4.81
CA LEU A 146 16.84 6.41 -3.43
C LEU A 146 15.49 6.88 -2.91
N THR A 147 15.01 6.25 -1.84
CA THR A 147 13.80 6.66 -1.14
C THR A 147 14.14 7.21 0.23
N LEU A 148 13.87 8.49 0.45
CA LEU A 148 14.17 9.18 1.70
C LEU A 148 12.89 9.50 2.46
N ARG A 149 12.93 9.31 3.77
CA ARG A 149 11.86 9.70 4.68
C ARG A 149 12.19 11.00 5.37
N GLN A 150 11.31 11.99 5.23
CA GLN A 150 11.29 13.22 5.99
C GLN A 150 9.86 13.48 6.47
N TYR A 151 9.59 13.20 7.72
CA TYR A 151 8.24 13.29 8.29
C TYR A 151 8.23 14.10 9.57
N LYS A 152 7.22 14.96 9.76
CA LYS A 152 7.14 15.86 10.92
C LYS A 152 6.80 15.13 12.22
N VAL A 153 6.02 14.06 12.09
CA VAL A 153 5.69 13.16 13.20
C VAL A 153 6.69 12.03 13.17
N ASP A 154 7.10 11.54 14.32
CA ASP A 154 8.01 10.40 14.42
C ASP A 154 9.38 10.69 13.75
N LYS A 155 9.97 11.80 14.17
CA LYS A 155 11.24 12.30 13.61
C LYS A 155 12.42 11.34 13.78
N GLU A 156 12.37 10.48 14.80
CA GLU A 156 13.39 9.47 15.08
C GLU A 156 13.53 8.43 13.95
N ARG A 157 12.48 8.30 13.14
CA ARG A 157 12.49 7.41 11.96
C ARG A 157 12.87 8.12 10.66
N ASN A 158 13.21 9.39 10.70
CA ASN A 158 13.67 10.12 9.52
C ASN A 158 15.08 9.67 9.14
N ASN A 159 15.38 9.80 7.84
CA ASN A 159 16.72 9.55 7.36
C ASN A 159 17.70 10.65 7.84
N ASP A 160 18.94 10.25 8.09
CA ASP A 160 20.04 11.16 8.27
C ASP A 160 20.40 11.77 6.90
N MET A 161 19.95 12.99 6.67
CA MET A 161 20.14 13.65 5.38
C MET A 161 21.61 13.99 5.10
N ASP A 162 22.40 14.31 6.12
CA ASP A 162 23.81 14.65 5.94
C ASP A 162 24.60 13.42 5.50
N ALA A 163 24.30 12.26 6.07
CA ALA A 163 24.90 10.99 5.65
C ALA A 163 24.53 10.65 4.19
N TRP A 164 23.29 10.90 3.79
CA TRP A 164 22.86 10.66 2.42
C TRP A 164 23.50 11.64 1.42
N VAL A 165 23.65 12.91 1.78
CA VAL A 165 24.37 13.90 0.95
C VAL A 165 25.81 13.45 0.75
N GLN A 166 26.53 13.08 1.81
CA GLN A 166 27.91 12.58 1.70
C GLN A 166 28.00 11.34 0.79
N PHE A 167 27.06 10.40 0.92
CA PHE A 167 27.00 9.23 0.04
C PHE A 167 26.84 9.65 -1.44
N LEU A 168 25.92 10.57 -1.72
CA LEU A 168 25.65 11.05 -3.09
C LEU A 168 26.84 11.81 -3.69
N GLU A 169 27.53 12.62 -2.90
CA GLU A 169 28.74 13.34 -3.32
C GLU A 169 29.92 12.40 -3.61
N GLY A 170 29.95 11.24 -2.98
CA GLY A 170 30.95 10.20 -3.21
C GLY A 170 30.69 9.32 -4.43
N LEU A 171 29.51 9.42 -5.06
CA LEU A 171 29.19 8.62 -6.25
C LEU A 171 29.83 9.19 -7.51
N ASP A 172 30.37 8.31 -8.34
CA ASP A 172 30.85 8.70 -9.67
C ASP A 172 29.64 8.99 -10.59
N SER A 173 29.48 10.27 -10.94
CA SER A 173 28.38 10.73 -11.79
C SER A 173 28.47 10.23 -13.24
N GLU A 174 29.63 9.74 -13.69
CA GLU A 174 29.77 9.11 -15.01
C GLU A 174 29.33 7.65 -14.99
N GLU A 175 29.38 7.00 -13.83
CA GLU A 175 28.96 5.60 -13.70
C GLU A 175 27.51 5.46 -13.20
N TYR A 176 27.04 6.37 -12.34
CA TYR A 176 25.76 6.25 -11.67
C TYR A 176 24.81 7.42 -11.97
N THR A 177 23.52 7.10 -12.04
CA THR A 177 22.41 8.07 -12.01
C THR A 177 21.54 7.76 -10.79
N VAL A 178 21.27 8.76 -9.97
CA VAL A 178 20.38 8.63 -8.81
C VAL A 178 19.00 9.17 -9.13
N VAL A 179 17.93 8.45 -8.74
CA VAL A 179 16.53 8.77 -8.98
C VAL A 179 15.70 8.59 -7.71
#